data_a55d5e8fbfb08c425efb364cbdeb3863
#
_entry.id   a55d5e8fbfb08c425efb364cbdeb3863
#
_cell.length_a   1.000
_cell.length_b   1.000
_cell.length_c   1.000
_cell.angle_alpha   90.00
_cell.angle_beta   90.00
_cell.angle_gamma   90.00
#
_symmetry.space_group_name_H-M   'P 1'
#
loop_
_entity.id
_entity.type
_entity.pdbx_description
1 polymer ?
#
loop_
_entity_poly.entity_id
_entity_poly.type
_entity_poly.pdbx_seq_one_letter_code
_entity_poly.pdbx_strand_id
1 'polypeptide(L)'
;YEICACLVGSEMCIRDSCATLLTSEPVRIKNIPDISDVNNQIRLLEDVGVKVTRNAPGDFTFQADEVNMEYVQSDEFLARCTKLRGSVMLIGPMIARFGRAMVAKPGGDKIGRRRLDTHFLGIQKLGAKFDYDIRRGVYDIHAGRLCGTYMLLDEASVTGTANIIMASVLAMGTTTIYNAACEPYIQQLCHLLNRMGANISGIASNLLTIVGVDSLHGAAHTVLPDMIEVGSFIGMAAMVGDGISIKNVSYDNLGIIPYTFSRLGVQVLRHGDDLFIPRHDHYEIDSFLDGSFMTLSDAPWPGLTPDLLSVLLVVATQAKGTVLIHQKMFESRLFFVDKLIDMGAQIILCDPHRAVVVGHDHQIRLRGGRMTSPDIRAGIALLIAAMSADGTSRISNIEQIDRGYENIESRLTALGACIKRVEE
;
A
#
# COMPACT_ATOMS: atom_id res chain seq x y z
N TYR A 1 -5.41 -1.03 -26.30
CA TYR A 1 -5.74 -2.01 -25.23
C TYR A 1 -6.32 -1.28 -24.02
N GLU A 2 -7.22 -1.92 -23.30
CA GLU A 2 -7.86 -1.35 -22.11
C GLU A 2 -7.64 -2.28 -20.92
N ILE A 3 -7.26 -1.70 -19.77
CA ILE A 3 -7.24 -2.40 -18.50
C ILE A 3 -8.18 -1.69 -17.52
N CYS A 4 -9.08 -2.44 -16.90
CA CYS A 4 -9.95 -1.87 -15.89
C CYS A 4 -9.19 -1.72 -14.58
N ALA A 5 -9.29 -0.56 -13.97
CA ALA A 5 -8.78 -0.30 -12.63
C ALA A 5 -9.74 -0.84 -11.54
N CYS A 6 -10.17 -2.10 -11.66
CA CYS A 6 -10.55 -2.87 -10.47
C CYS A 6 -9.28 -3.16 -9.65
N LEU A 7 -8.39 -2.18 -9.61
CA LEU A 7 -7.03 -2.24 -9.11
C LEU A 7 -7.10 -1.83 -7.65
N VAL A 8 -7.35 -2.76 -6.75
CA VAL A 8 -7.42 -2.44 -5.32
C VAL A 8 -6.30 -3.12 -4.59
N GLY A 9 -5.44 -2.31 -3.98
CA GLY A 9 -4.32 -2.79 -3.19
C GLY A 9 -4.73 -3.29 -1.81
N SER A 10 -3.90 -4.17 -1.25
CA SER A 10 -4.05 -4.71 0.10
C SER A 10 -4.15 -3.62 1.17
N GLU A 11 -3.43 -2.53 0.97
CA GLU A 11 -3.30 -1.43 1.93
C GLU A 11 -4.63 -0.74 2.26
N MET A 12 -5.54 -0.62 1.30
CA MET A 12 -6.86 -0.01 1.48
C MET A 12 -7.82 -0.98 2.19
N CYS A 13 -7.98 -2.18 1.63
CA CYS A 13 -8.95 -3.16 2.10
C CYS A 13 -8.67 -3.66 3.52
N ILE A 14 -7.40 -3.82 3.90
CA ILE A 14 -7.01 -4.27 5.24
C ILE A 14 -7.48 -3.27 6.31
N ARG A 15 -7.35 -1.96 6.07
CA ARG A 15 -7.80 -0.95 7.04
C ARG A 15 -9.31 -0.91 7.15
N ASP A 16 -10.00 -0.87 6.02
CA ASP A 16 -11.44 -0.78 5.97
C ASP A 16 -12.11 -2.02 6.56
N SER A 17 -11.57 -3.23 6.30
CA SER A 17 -12.07 -4.45 6.91
C SER A 17 -11.83 -4.50 8.43
N CYS A 18 -10.69 -3.99 8.93
CA CYS A 18 -10.46 -3.87 10.37
C CYS A 18 -11.41 -2.88 11.04
N ALA A 19 -11.77 -1.79 10.35
CA ALA A 19 -12.70 -0.79 10.89
C ALA A 19 -14.11 -1.36 11.15
N THR A 20 -14.49 -2.47 10.49
CA THR A 20 -15.77 -3.16 10.72
C THR A 20 -15.92 -3.69 12.15
N LEU A 21 -14.80 -3.95 12.85
CA LEU A 21 -14.81 -4.34 14.26
C LEU A 21 -15.35 -3.26 15.20
N LEU A 22 -15.44 -2.00 14.77
CA LEU A 22 -15.90 -0.88 15.58
C LEU A 22 -17.42 -0.84 15.78
N THR A 23 -18.17 -1.65 15.05
CA THR A 23 -19.64 -1.76 15.21
C THR A 23 -20.09 -3.24 15.23
N SER A 24 -21.27 -3.51 15.81
CA SER A 24 -21.95 -4.81 15.71
C SER A 24 -22.86 -4.92 14.49
N GLU A 25 -23.12 -3.78 13.82
CA GLU A 25 -23.98 -3.72 12.65
C GLU A 25 -23.25 -4.15 11.39
N PRO A 26 -23.96 -4.63 10.36
CA PRO A 26 -23.34 -5.05 9.11
C PRO A 26 -22.69 -3.88 8.36
N VAL A 27 -21.43 -4.05 7.95
CA VAL A 27 -20.72 -3.11 7.08
C VAL A 27 -20.43 -3.78 5.75
N ARG A 28 -20.97 -3.24 4.66
CA ARG A 28 -20.75 -3.76 3.30
C ARG A 28 -19.62 -3.01 2.63
N ILE A 29 -18.60 -3.75 2.17
CA ILE A 29 -17.44 -3.21 1.47
C ILE A 29 -17.36 -3.83 0.08
N LYS A 30 -17.31 -2.98 -0.94
CA LYS A 30 -17.20 -3.35 -2.35
C LYS A 30 -15.82 -3.04 -2.88
N ASN A 31 -15.49 -3.67 -4.00
CA ASN A 31 -14.21 -3.53 -4.69
C ASN A 31 -13.03 -4.09 -3.86
N ILE A 32 -13.25 -5.21 -3.17
CA ILE A 32 -12.19 -5.92 -2.43
C ILE A 32 -11.50 -6.89 -3.41
N PRO A 33 -10.17 -6.82 -3.58
CA PRO A 33 -9.44 -7.69 -4.51
C PRO A 33 -9.25 -9.09 -3.94
N ASP A 34 -9.11 -10.07 -4.83
CA ASP A 34 -8.77 -11.45 -4.48
C ASP A 34 -7.24 -11.63 -4.47
N ILE A 35 -6.59 -11.07 -3.45
CA ILE A 35 -5.13 -11.15 -3.23
C ILE A 35 -4.82 -11.76 -1.87
N SER A 36 -3.62 -12.37 -1.76
CA SER A 36 -3.29 -13.19 -0.59
C SER A 36 -3.32 -12.44 0.73
N ASP A 37 -2.82 -11.20 0.78
CA ASP A 37 -2.78 -10.42 2.03
C ASP A 37 -4.18 -10.02 2.50
N VAL A 38 -5.10 -9.70 1.57
CA VAL A 38 -6.51 -9.38 1.89
C VAL A 38 -7.26 -10.64 2.34
N ASN A 39 -7.08 -11.75 1.64
CA ASN A 39 -7.70 -13.02 2.02
C ASN A 39 -7.24 -13.50 3.40
N ASN A 40 -5.96 -13.34 3.71
CA ASN A 40 -5.42 -13.66 5.04
C ASN A 40 -5.99 -12.74 6.13
N GLN A 41 -6.21 -11.45 5.82
CA GLN A 41 -6.85 -10.52 6.75
C GLN A 41 -8.32 -10.88 6.99
N ILE A 42 -9.07 -11.23 5.94
CA ILE A 42 -10.46 -11.68 6.06
C ILE A 42 -10.54 -12.93 6.94
N ARG A 43 -9.69 -13.94 6.70
CA ARG A 43 -9.64 -15.15 7.54
C ARG A 43 -9.32 -14.81 9.00
N LEU A 44 -8.40 -13.85 9.23
CA LEU A 44 -8.06 -13.42 10.59
C LEU A 44 -9.26 -12.77 11.29
N LEU A 45 -10.10 -12.02 10.56
CA LEU A 45 -11.36 -11.47 11.06
C LEU A 45 -12.41 -12.56 11.34
N GLU A 46 -12.54 -13.55 10.45
CA GLU A 46 -13.43 -14.71 10.67
C GLU A 46 -13.01 -15.50 11.91
N ASP A 47 -11.72 -15.73 12.11
CA ASP A 47 -11.17 -16.44 13.26
C ASP A 47 -11.51 -15.76 14.59
N VAL A 48 -11.57 -14.43 14.63
CA VAL A 48 -11.98 -13.69 15.84
C VAL A 48 -13.49 -13.56 15.99
N GLY A 49 -14.28 -14.16 15.08
CA GLY A 49 -15.74 -14.23 15.18
C GLY A 49 -16.51 -13.22 14.32
N VAL A 50 -15.85 -12.50 13.42
CA VAL A 50 -16.55 -11.65 12.46
C VAL A 50 -17.26 -12.53 11.42
N LYS A 51 -18.56 -12.35 11.27
CA LYS A 51 -19.35 -13.01 10.22
C LYS A 51 -19.06 -12.33 8.87
N VAL A 52 -18.47 -13.07 7.93
CA VAL A 52 -18.15 -12.56 6.60
C VAL A 52 -19.03 -13.21 5.56
N THR A 53 -19.81 -12.41 4.84
CA THR A 53 -20.68 -12.87 3.74
C THR A 53 -20.15 -12.34 2.43
N ARG A 54 -19.81 -13.22 1.49
CA ARG A 54 -19.45 -12.86 0.12
C ARG A 54 -20.70 -12.70 -0.72
N ASN A 55 -21.09 -11.47 -1.05
CA ASN A 55 -22.29 -11.16 -1.84
C ASN A 55 -22.07 -11.40 -3.34
N ALA A 56 -20.87 -11.04 -3.82
CA ALA A 56 -20.41 -11.21 -5.20
C ALA A 56 -18.87 -11.15 -5.22
N PRO A 57 -18.19 -11.39 -6.34
CA PRO A 57 -16.77 -11.11 -6.47
C PRO A 57 -16.46 -9.65 -6.06
N GLY A 58 -15.53 -9.47 -5.13
CA GLY A 58 -15.15 -8.16 -4.60
C GLY A 58 -16.19 -7.44 -3.72
N ASP A 59 -17.31 -8.10 -3.35
CA ASP A 59 -18.39 -7.50 -2.55
C ASP A 59 -18.65 -8.35 -1.30
N PHE A 60 -18.32 -7.81 -0.14
CA PHE A 60 -18.40 -8.51 1.13
C PHE A 60 -19.20 -7.72 2.16
N THR A 61 -19.89 -8.43 3.04
CA THR A 61 -20.53 -7.88 4.24
C THR A 61 -19.85 -8.47 5.47
N PHE A 62 -19.38 -7.60 6.35
CA PHE A 62 -18.73 -7.94 7.62
C PHE A 62 -19.68 -7.58 8.75
N GLN A 63 -19.86 -8.48 9.72
CA GLN A 63 -20.63 -8.23 10.92
C GLN A 63 -19.90 -8.74 12.15
N ALA A 64 -19.53 -7.84 13.03
CA ALA A 64 -18.75 -8.12 14.24
C ALA A 64 -19.66 -8.05 15.49
N ASP A 65 -20.76 -8.81 15.50
CA ASP A 65 -21.71 -8.88 16.61
C ASP A 65 -21.23 -9.80 17.77
N GLU A 66 -20.46 -10.84 17.46
CA GLU A 66 -19.97 -11.84 18.42
C GLU A 66 -18.46 -12.04 18.24
N VAL A 67 -17.65 -11.11 18.80
CA VAL A 67 -16.18 -11.21 18.72
C VAL A 67 -15.62 -12.02 19.89
N ASN A 68 -14.82 -13.05 19.58
CA ASN A 68 -14.21 -13.93 20.57
C ASN A 68 -12.89 -13.35 21.11
N MET A 69 -12.97 -12.61 22.21
CA MET A 69 -11.80 -12.00 22.84
C MET A 69 -10.90 -13.02 23.58
N GLU A 70 -11.35 -14.24 23.84
CA GLU A 70 -10.51 -15.32 24.39
C GLU A 70 -9.58 -15.86 23.29
N TYR A 71 -10.11 -16.04 22.07
CA TYR A 71 -9.30 -16.49 20.95
C TYR A 71 -8.19 -15.49 20.59
N VAL A 72 -8.45 -14.18 20.69
CA VAL A 72 -7.44 -13.13 20.47
C VAL A 72 -6.19 -13.30 21.34
N GLN A 73 -6.33 -13.95 22.52
CA GLN A 73 -5.23 -14.20 23.45
C GLN A 73 -4.51 -15.53 23.19
N SER A 74 -5.00 -16.36 22.27
CA SER A 74 -4.47 -17.69 21.98
C SER A 74 -3.13 -17.62 21.24
N ASP A 75 -2.28 -18.62 21.44
CA ASP A 75 -1.03 -18.76 20.69
C ASP A 75 -1.28 -19.01 19.21
N GLU A 76 -2.41 -19.61 18.83
CA GLU A 76 -2.82 -19.83 17.45
C GLU A 76 -3.07 -18.49 16.74
N PHE A 77 -3.90 -17.61 17.34
CA PHE A 77 -4.15 -16.27 16.81
C PHE A 77 -2.85 -15.47 16.65
N LEU A 78 -2.01 -15.47 17.68
CA LEU A 78 -0.73 -14.76 17.66
C LEU A 78 0.21 -15.30 16.57
N ALA A 79 0.26 -16.62 16.36
CA ALA A 79 1.05 -17.23 15.30
C ALA A 79 0.54 -16.83 13.90
N ARG A 80 -0.77 -16.66 13.71
CA ARG A 80 -1.34 -16.15 12.45
C ARG A 80 -1.00 -14.67 12.24
N CYS A 81 -1.06 -13.85 13.30
CA CYS A 81 -0.66 -12.44 13.25
C CYS A 81 0.79 -12.24 12.81
N THR A 82 1.71 -13.16 13.15
CA THR A 82 3.13 -13.05 12.73
C THR A 82 3.32 -13.20 11.22
N LYS A 83 2.39 -13.81 10.50
CA LYS A 83 2.48 -14.05 9.05
C LYS A 83 1.98 -12.85 8.22
N LEU A 84 1.19 -11.99 8.81
CA LEU A 84 0.57 -10.86 8.12
C LEU A 84 0.88 -9.54 8.86
N ARG A 85 1.56 -8.62 8.18
CA ARG A 85 1.80 -7.30 8.79
C ARG A 85 0.52 -6.51 9.02
N GLY A 86 -0.49 -6.71 8.19
CA GLY A 86 -1.82 -6.10 8.34
C GLY A 86 -2.51 -6.41 9.67
N SER A 87 -2.12 -7.49 10.36
CA SER A 87 -2.66 -7.85 11.67
C SER A 87 -2.52 -6.74 12.72
N VAL A 88 -1.52 -5.87 12.60
CA VAL A 88 -1.35 -4.71 13.48
C VAL A 88 -2.55 -3.76 13.43
N MET A 89 -3.32 -3.75 12.33
CA MET A 89 -4.48 -2.89 12.15
C MET A 89 -5.69 -3.28 13.04
N LEU A 90 -5.64 -4.45 13.66
CA LEU A 90 -6.65 -4.90 14.63
C LEU A 90 -6.54 -4.16 15.97
N ILE A 91 -5.39 -3.57 16.31
CA ILE A 91 -5.14 -2.95 17.61
C ILE A 91 -6.13 -1.82 17.89
N GLY A 92 -6.26 -0.86 16.93
CA GLY A 92 -7.11 0.31 17.10
C GLY A 92 -8.58 -0.05 17.41
N PRO A 93 -9.26 -0.81 16.54
CA PRO A 93 -10.66 -1.16 16.79
C PRO A 93 -10.86 -2.09 18.00
N MET A 94 -9.94 -3.02 18.26
CA MET A 94 -10.05 -3.91 19.43
C MET A 94 -9.94 -3.15 20.75
N ILE A 95 -8.97 -2.25 20.88
CA ILE A 95 -8.83 -1.47 22.09
C ILE A 95 -9.97 -0.49 22.29
N ALA A 96 -10.49 0.10 21.21
CA ALA A 96 -11.60 1.04 21.24
C ALA A 96 -12.91 0.41 21.72
N ARG A 97 -13.24 -0.77 21.19
CA ARG A 97 -14.54 -1.41 21.43
C ARG A 97 -14.51 -2.43 22.57
N PHE A 98 -13.40 -3.16 22.71
CA PHE A 98 -13.32 -4.28 23.69
C PHE A 98 -12.37 -4.00 24.85
N GLY A 99 -11.65 -2.87 24.85
CA GLY A 99 -10.73 -2.48 25.90
C GLY A 99 -9.46 -3.32 25.97
N ARG A 100 -9.26 -4.27 25.05
CA ARG A 100 -8.06 -5.12 25.01
C ARG A 100 -7.68 -5.49 23.59
N ALA A 101 -6.38 -5.53 23.33
CA ALA A 101 -5.81 -6.06 22.09
C ALA A 101 -4.50 -6.79 22.40
N MET A 102 -4.26 -7.91 21.71
CA MET A 102 -2.96 -8.58 21.75
C MET A 102 -2.41 -8.68 20.33
N VAL A 103 -1.14 -8.39 20.16
CA VAL A 103 -0.47 -8.51 18.88
C VAL A 103 0.94 -9.05 19.05
N ALA A 104 1.25 -10.09 18.25
CA ALA A 104 2.63 -10.54 18.11
C ALA A 104 3.41 -9.59 17.20
N LYS A 105 4.74 -9.57 17.34
CA LYS A 105 5.59 -8.80 16.43
C LYS A 105 5.28 -9.24 14.98
N PRO A 106 4.69 -8.37 14.14
CA PRO A 106 4.23 -8.76 12.83
C PRO A 106 5.40 -9.04 11.88
N GLY A 107 5.20 -9.97 10.97
CA GLY A 107 6.09 -10.25 9.84
C GLY A 107 5.98 -9.19 8.74
N GLY A 108 6.23 -9.59 7.50
CA GLY A 108 6.11 -8.77 6.30
C GLY A 108 7.44 -8.60 5.57
N ASP A 109 7.45 -7.71 4.56
CA ASP A 109 8.60 -7.51 3.68
C ASP A 109 9.86 -7.08 4.43
N LYS A 110 11.00 -7.60 4.00
CA LYS A 110 12.32 -7.27 4.56
C LYS A 110 12.90 -6.02 3.88
N ILE A 111 12.21 -4.88 4.04
CA ILE A 111 12.59 -3.59 3.42
C ILE A 111 13.27 -2.63 4.39
N GLY A 112 13.75 -3.11 5.52
CA GLY A 112 14.35 -2.32 6.59
C GLY A 112 13.57 -2.40 7.91
N ARG A 113 13.99 -1.61 8.89
CA ARG A 113 13.33 -1.54 10.21
C ARG A 113 11.98 -0.83 10.09
N ARG A 114 10.91 -1.53 10.47
CA ARG A 114 9.54 -0.98 10.47
C ARG A 114 9.02 -0.99 11.91
N ARG A 115 9.26 0.10 12.62
CA ARG A 115 8.84 0.26 14.02
C ARG A 115 7.32 0.34 14.16
N LEU A 116 6.85 0.02 15.35
CA LEU A 116 5.45 0.16 15.77
C LEU A 116 5.27 1.24 16.85
N ASP A 117 6.34 2.00 17.13
CA ASP A 117 6.35 2.98 18.23
C ASP A 117 5.21 3.99 18.08
N THR A 118 4.99 4.54 16.85
CA THR A 118 3.92 5.51 16.60
C THR A 118 2.53 4.97 16.96
N HIS A 119 2.27 3.66 16.67
CA HIS A 119 1.01 3.02 17.08
C HIS A 119 0.84 3.03 18.58
N PHE A 120 1.85 2.53 19.30
CA PHE A 120 1.78 2.34 20.75
C PHE A 120 1.78 3.67 21.49
N LEU A 121 2.64 4.62 21.09
CA LEU A 121 2.69 5.94 21.70
C LEU A 121 1.38 6.71 21.52
N GLY A 122 0.77 6.63 20.33
CA GLY A 122 -0.53 7.27 20.08
C GLY A 122 -1.66 6.68 20.92
N ILE A 123 -1.75 5.34 20.97
CA ILE A 123 -2.76 4.63 21.76
C ILE A 123 -2.53 4.83 23.28
N GLN A 124 -1.27 4.90 23.71
CA GLN A 124 -0.92 5.22 25.09
C GLN A 124 -1.36 6.63 25.48
N LYS A 125 -1.21 7.61 24.59
CA LYS A 125 -1.71 8.98 24.83
C LYS A 125 -3.23 9.04 25.00
N LEU A 126 -3.98 8.12 24.38
CA LEU A 126 -5.41 7.96 24.59
C LEU A 126 -5.76 7.29 25.94
N GLY A 127 -4.77 6.86 26.73
CA GLY A 127 -4.96 6.28 28.06
C GLY A 127 -4.81 4.76 28.12
N ALA A 128 -4.44 4.07 27.04
CA ALA A 128 -4.14 2.65 27.11
C ALA A 128 -2.80 2.37 27.80
N LYS A 129 -2.69 1.19 28.36
CA LYS A 129 -1.46 0.63 28.93
C LYS A 129 -1.05 -0.57 28.09
N PHE A 130 0.24 -0.85 28.02
CA PHE A 130 0.73 -2.04 27.35
C PHE A 130 1.90 -2.66 28.10
N ASP A 131 1.93 -3.99 28.05
CA ASP A 131 3.00 -4.82 28.53
C ASP A 131 3.63 -5.55 27.35
N TYR A 132 4.95 -5.71 27.35
CA TYR A 132 5.65 -6.45 26.31
C TYR A 132 6.25 -7.74 26.90
N ASP A 133 5.71 -8.87 26.49
CA ASP A 133 6.30 -10.17 26.79
C ASP A 133 7.48 -10.44 25.86
N ILE A 134 8.69 -10.20 26.35
CA ILE A 134 9.94 -10.41 25.59
C ILE A 134 10.10 -11.87 25.15
N ARG A 135 9.63 -12.83 25.93
CA ARG A 135 9.79 -14.26 25.63
C ARG A 135 8.90 -14.70 24.51
N ARG A 136 7.67 -14.22 24.47
CA ARG A 136 6.68 -14.53 23.42
C ARG A 136 6.74 -13.54 22.24
N GLY A 137 7.41 -12.39 22.39
CA GLY A 137 7.42 -11.32 21.39
C GLY A 137 6.04 -10.70 21.18
N VAL A 138 5.23 -10.58 22.25
CA VAL A 138 3.83 -10.17 22.21
C VAL A 138 3.64 -8.87 22.97
N TYR A 139 2.86 -7.96 22.39
CA TYR A 139 2.33 -6.78 23.08
C TYR A 139 0.92 -7.09 23.57
N ASP A 140 0.67 -6.95 24.88
CA ASP A 140 -0.65 -6.99 25.51
C ASP A 140 -1.06 -5.57 25.83
N ILE A 141 -2.14 -5.09 25.23
CA ILE A 141 -2.61 -3.72 25.28
C ILE A 141 -3.98 -3.73 25.93
N HIS A 142 -4.16 -2.90 26.95
CA HIS A 142 -5.43 -2.81 27.65
C HIS A 142 -5.75 -1.36 28.04
N ALA A 143 -7.02 -1.03 28.03
CA ALA A 143 -7.55 0.25 28.46
C ALA A 143 -8.89 0.07 29.15
N GLY A 144 -9.19 0.97 30.06
CA GLY A 144 -10.57 1.21 30.45
C GLY A 144 -11.26 2.02 29.34
N ARG A 145 -11.70 3.24 29.64
CA ARG A 145 -12.24 4.14 28.63
C ARG A 145 -11.13 5.01 28.04
N LEU A 146 -10.98 5.00 26.70
CA LEU A 146 -10.05 5.89 26.02
C LEU A 146 -10.53 7.34 26.10
N CYS A 147 -9.59 8.27 26.19
CA CYS A 147 -9.86 9.71 26.27
C CYS A 147 -9.13 10.47 25.18
N GLY A 148 -9.85 11.35 24.49
CA GLY A 148 -9.30 12.20 23.46
C GLY A 148 -8.23 13.14 24.01
N THR A 149 -7.22 13.43 23.20
CA THR A 149 -6.09 14.27 23.56
C THR A 149 -5.46 14.88 22.30
N TYR A 150 -4.65 15.92 22.50
CA TYR A 150 -3.76 16.41 21.46
C TYR A 150 -2.51 15.52 21.36
N MET A 151 -2.12 15.17 20.14
CA MET A 151 -0.87 14.47 19.89
C MET A 151 -0.16 14.97 18.64
N LEU A 152 1.14 15.15 18.75
CA LEU A 152 2.05 15.29 17.62
C LEU A 152 2.72 13.92 17.42
N LEU A 153 2.60 13.36 16.22
CA LEU A 153 3.26 12.12 15.85
C LEU A 153 4.71 12.41 15.48
N ASP A 154 5.61 11.53 15.88
CA ASP A 154 7.06 11.58 15.59
C ASP A 154 7.34 11.34 14.08
N GLU A 155 6.48 10.58 13.42
CA GLU A 155 6.49 10.35 11.97
C GLU A 155 5.07 10.31 11.40
N ALA A 156 4.91 10.65 10.12
CA ALA A 156 3.65 10.49 9.40
C ALA A 156 3.43 9.01 9.04
N SER A 157 3.31 8.17 10.07
CA SER A 157 3.10 6.74 9.93
C SER A 157 1.68 6.43 9.46
N VAL A 158 1.56 5.83 8.28
CA VAL A 158 0.26 5.47 7.69
C VAL A 158 -0.53 4.51 8.59
N THR A 159 0.09 3.39 8.96
CA THR A 159 -0.57 2.37 9.80
C THR A 159 -0.76 2.85 11.23
N GLY A 160 0.18 3.65 11.77
CA GLY A 160 0.07 4.29 13.07
C GLY A 160 -1.12 5.26 13.11
N THR A 161 -1.21 6.17 12.14
CA THR A 161 -2.33 7.10 12.00
C THR A 161 -3.67 6.37 11.93
N ALA A 162 -3.79 5.33 11.09
CA ALA A 162 -5.03 4.56 10.95
C ALA A 162 -5.46 3.90 12.27
N ASN A 163 -4.54 3.28 13.00
CA ASN A 163 -4.85 2.69 14.31
C ASN A 163 -5.30 3.73 15.33
N ILE A 164 -4.62 4.89 15.36
CA ILE A 164 -4.98 5.97 16.30
C ILE A 164 -6.36 6.54 15.93
N ILE A 165 -6.67 6.71 14.64
CA ILE A 165 -8.01 7.13 14.18
C ILE A 165 -9.06 6.14 14.68
N MET A 166 -8.89 4.84 14.40
CA MET A 166 -9.83 3.78 14.81
C MET A 166 -9.98 3.68 16.32
N ALA A 167 -8.91 3.95 17.09
CA ALA A 167 -8.99 4.02 18.54
C ALA A 167 -9.73 5.27 19.04
N SER A 168 -9.59 6.39 18.33
CA SER A 168 -10.11 7.70 18.75
C SER A 168 -11.60 7.90 18.51
N VAL A 169 -12.18 7.21 17.51
CA VAL A 169 -13.61 7.43 17.15
C VAL A 169 -14.60 7.08 18.25
N LEU A 170 -14.23 6.20 19.19
CA LEU A 170 -15.01 5.83 20.37
C LEU A 170 -14.42 6.37 21.69
N ALA A 171 -13.38 7.22 21.63
CA ALA A 171 -12.78 7.83 22.81
C ALA A 171 -13.63 8.99 23.35
N MET A 172 -13.59 9.22 24.65
CA MET A 172 -14.27 10.39 25.25
C MET A 172 -13.61 11.70 24.81
N GLY A 173 -14.40 12.68 24.39
CA GLY A 173 -13.94 14.03 24.07
C GLY A 173 -13.32 14.12 22.68
N THR A 174 -12.35 14.99 22.50
CA THR A 174 -11.78 15.30 21.19
C THR A 174 -10.33 14.88 21.11
N THR A 175 -9.97 14.15 20.08
CA THR A 175 -8.59 13.82 19.70
C THR A 175 -8.15 14.72 18.56
N THR A 176 -6.98 15.36 18.71
CA THR A 176 -6.31 16.08 17.63
C THR A 176 -4.99 15.38 17.30
N ILE A 177 -4.83 14.96 16.07
CA ILE A 177 -3.62 14.29 15.59
C ILE A 177 -2.91 15.26 14.64
N TYR A 178 -1.73 15.72 15.01
CA TYR A 178 -0.85 16.52 14.16
C TYR A 178 0.29 15.65 13.61
N ASN A 179 0.74 15.93 12.40
CA ASN A 179 1.63 15.09 11.61
C ASN A 179 1.02 13.71 11.29
N ALA A 180 -0.30 13.67 11.12
CA ALA A 180 -1.01 12.49 10.65
C ALA A 180 -0.62 12.17 9.20
N ALA A 181 -0.57 10.90 8.85
CA ALA A 181 -0.55 10.49 7.46
C ALA A 181 -1.86 10.90 6.77
N CYS A 182 -1.78 11.34 5.52
CA CYS A 182 -2.94 11.86 4.78
C CYS A 182 -3.06 11.31 3.35
N GLU A 183 -2.48 10.14 3.11
CA GLU A 183 -2.60 9.40 1.86
C GLU A 183 -4.07 9.07 1.54
N PRO A 184 -4.44 8.85 0.27
CA PRO A 184 -5.81 8.54 -0.15
C PRO A 184 -6.48 7.42 0.64
N TYR A 185 -5.72 6.39 1.05
CA TYR A 185 -6.24 5.28 1.84
C TYR A 185 -6.52 5.64 3.31
N ILE A 186 -5.87 6.68 3.88
CA ILE A 186 -6.25 7.23 5.19
C ILE A 186 -7.50 8.09 5.06
N GLN A 187 -7.58 8.90 4.01
CA GLN A 187 -8.78 9.68 3.69
C GLN A 187 -10.00 8.77 3.52
N GLN A 188 -9.84 7.67 2.76
CA GLN A 188 -10.87 6.65 2.56
C GLN A 188 -11.35 6.05 3.89
N LEU A 189 -10.44 5.64 4.76
CA LEU A 189 -10.78 5.14 6.10
C LEU A 189 -11.59 6.17 6.89
N CYS A 190 -11.18 7.45 6.89
CA CYS A 190 -11.92 8.52 7.55
C CYS A 190 -13.33 8.69 6.97
N HIS A 191 -13.48 8.61 5.65
CA HIS A 191 -14.78 8.68 4.99
C HIS A 191 -15.67 7.47 5.31
N LEU A 192 -15.11 6.26 5.37
CA LEU A 192 -15.84 5.07 5.84
C LEU A 192 -16.33 5.28 7.27
N LEU A 193 -15.45 5.67 8.19
CA LEU A 193 -15.79 5.88 9.59
C LEU A 193 -16.85 6.98 9.76
N ASN A 194 -16.77 8.10 9.01
CA ASN A 194 -17.80 9.12 9.03
C ASN A 194 -19.15 8.62 8.50
N ARG A 195 -19.17 7.72 7.49
CA ARG A 195 -20.41 7.04 7.07
C ARG A 195 -20.93 6.08 8.14
N MET A 196 -20.11 5.56 9.00
CA MET A 196 -20.47 4.74 10.14
C MET A 196 -20.94 5.59 11.35
N GLY A 197 -20.93 6.92 11.24
CA GLY A 197 -21.38 7.84 12.28
C GLY A 197 -20.27 8.48 13.11
N ALA A 198 -18.99 8.29 12.76
CA ALA A 198 -17.90 9.03 13.39
C ALA A 198 -17.92 10.51 13.01
N ASN A 199 -17.21 11.32 13.78
CA ASN A 199 -17.06 12.76 13.55
C ASN A 199 -15.57 13.10 13.37
N ILE A 200 -15.10 12.97 12.13
CA ILE A 200 -13.70 13.22 11.74
C ILE A 200 -13.66 14.40 10.77
N SER A 201 -12.83 15.37 11.06
CA SER A 201 -12.57 16.57 10.23
C SER A 201 -11.08 16.75 9.98
N GLY A 202 -10.72 17.63 9.03
CA GLY A 202 -9.33 17.80 8.58
C GLY A 202 -8.85 16.71 7.64
N ILE A 203 -9.76 15.91 7.06
CA ILE A 203 -9.44 14.84 6.10
C ILE A 203 -8.67 15.45 4.92
N ALA A 204 -7.69 14.71 4.40
CA ALA A 204 -6.73 15.14 3.38
C ALA A 204 -5.66 16.15 3.86
N SER A 205 -5.59 16.40 5.16
CA SER A 205 -4.49 17.17 5.76
C SER A 205 -3.74 16.35 6.81
N ASN A 206 -2.58 16.85 7.23
CA ASN A 206 -1.79 16.24 8.32
C ASN A 206 -2.28 16.63 9.72
N LEU A 207 -3.42 17.32 9.81
CA LEU A 207 -4.04 17.72 11.06
C LEU A 207 -5.47 17.19 11.10
N LEU A 208 -5.70 16.11 11.81
CA LEU A 208 -7.01 15.49 11.97
C LEU A 208 -7.60 15.86 13.32
N THR A 209 -8.89 16.13 13.34
CA THR A 209 -9.68 16.30 14.57
C THR A 209 -10.80 15.28 14.59
N ILE A 210 -10.89 14.51 15.67
CA ILE A 210 -11.84 13.42 15.86
C ILE A 210 -12.61 13.70 17.14
N VAL A 211 -13.91 13.92 17.04
CA VAL A 211 -14.81 14.00 18.18
C VAL A 211 -15.38 12.61 18.40
N GLY A 212 -15.03 11.99 19.52
CA GLY A 212 -15.47 10.65 19.83
C GLY A 212 -16.99 10.55 19.99
N VAL A 213 -17.54 9.40 19.61
CA VAL A 213 -18.98 9.10 19.70
C VAL A 213 -19.21 7.85 20.56
N ASP A 214 -20.43 7.68 21.07
CA ASP A 214 -20.73 6.56 21.97
C ASP A 214 -20.83 5.22 21.21
N SER A 215 -21.22 5.24 19.93
CA SER A 215 -21.34 4.05 19.07
C SER A 215 -21.23 4.40 17.60
N LEU A 216 -20.84 3.42 16.80
CA LEU A 216 -20.90 3.47 15.33
C LEU A 216 -21.97 2.49 14.84
N HIS A 217 -22.51 2.77 13.65
CA HIS A 217 -23.52 1.96 12.98
C HIS A 217 -22.98 1.34 11.68
N GLY A 218 -23.79 0.47 11.06
CA GLY A 218 -23.49 -0.13 9.76
C GLY A 218 -23.41 0.88 8.62
N ALA A 219 -22.64 0.54 7.59
CA ALA A 219 -22.47 1.37 6.41
C ALA A 219 -22.21 0.54 5.16
N ALA A 220 -22.38 1.19 3.99
CA ALA A 220 -21.90 0.66 2.72
C ALA A 220 -20.76 1.55 2.19
N HIS A 221 -19.70 0.90 1.72
CA HIS A 221 -18.49 1.56 1.22
C HIS A 221 -17.96 0.87 -0.04
N THR A 222 -17.32 1.65 -0.91
CA THR A 222 -16.58 1.12 -2.07
C THR A 222 -15.14 1.58 -1.95
N VAL A 223 -14.22 0.63 -1.97
CA VAL A 223 -12.78 0.89 -1.88
C VAL A 223 -12.31 1.56 -3.18
N LEU A 224 -11.45 2.58 -3.04
CA LEU A 224 -10.85 3.29 -4.17
C LEU A 224 -9.87 2.39 -4.94
N PRO A 225 -9.62 2.68 -6.23
CA PRO A 225 -8.51 2.08 -6.96
C PRO A 225 -7.16 2.37 -6.29
N ASP A 226 -6.25 1.39 -6.36
CA ASP A 226 -4.90 1.54 -5.80
C ASP A 226 -4.01 2.40 -6.70
N MET A 227 -3.64 3.57 -6.22
CA MET A 227 -2.74 4.49 -6.90
C MET A 227 -1.37 3.85 -7.22
N ILE A 228 -0.92 2.86 -6.43
CA ILE A 228 0.36 2.17 -6.67
C ILE A 228 0.23 1.22 -7.86
N GLU A 229 -0.87 0.49 -7.94
CA GLU A 229 -1.12 -0.39 -9.07
C GLU A 229 -1.33 0.43 -10.34
N VAL A 230 -2.09 1.54 -10.29
CA VAL A 230 -2.21 2.49 -11.41
C VAL A 230 -0.84 2.97 -11.87
N GLY A 231 0.03 3.42 -10.94
CA GLY A 231 1.40 3.84 -11.27
C GLY A 231 2.24 2.72 -11.88
N SER A 232 2.07 1.49 -11.42
CA SER A 232 2.76 0.32 -12.00
C SER A 232 2.33 0.06 -13.44
N PHE A 233 1.03 0.21 -13.75
CA PHE A 233 0.53 0.08 -15.12
C PHE A 233 0.92 1.26 -16.01
N ILE A 234 1.06 2.48 -15.48
CA ILE A 234 1.64 3.61 -16.23
C ILE A 234 3.08 3.24 -16.65
N GLY A 235 3.90 2.77 -15.70
CA GLY A 235 5.28 2.36 -15.98
C GLY A 235 5.37 1.21 -16.99
N MET A 236 4.50 0.22 -16.86
CA MET A 236 4.41 -0.91 -17.80
C MET A 236 4.02 -0.44 -19.20
N ALA A 237 3.01 0.41 -19.31
CA ALA A 237 2.55 0.96 -20.58
C ALA A 237 3.65 1.78 -21.26
N ALA A 238 4.44 2.55 -20.52
CA ALA A 238 5.57 3.31 -21.04
C ALA A 238 6.68 2.42 -21.61
N MET A 239 6.92 1.26 -21.00
CA MET A 239 8.02 0.36 -21.36
C MET A 239 7.67 -0.58 -22.53
N VAL A 240 6.42 -1.06 -22.60
CA VAL A 240 6.02 -2.13 -23.53
C VAL A 240 4.67 -1.88 -24.20
N GLY A 241 3.98 -0.80 -23.87
CA GLY A 241 2.63 -0.54 -24.35
C GLY A 241 2.58 -0.08 -25.81
N ASP A 242 1.52 -0.50 -26.51
CA ASP A 242 1.16 0.00 -27.84
C ASP A 242 -0.14 0.83 -27.76
N GLY A 243 -0.15 1.78 -26.80
CA GLY A 243 -1.32 2.56 -26.42
C GLY A 243 -2.23 1.81 -25.43
N ILE A 244 -2.11 2.12 -24.13
CA ILE A 244 -2.90 1.47 -23.07
C ILE A 244 -3.79 2.50 -22.38
N SER A 245 -5.09 2.18 -22.27
CA SER A 245 -6.04 2.92 -21.46
C SER A 245 -6.19 2.23 -20.10
N ILE A 246 -5.98 2.98 -19.01
CA ILE A 246 -6.24 2.54 -17.64
C ILE A 246 -7.55 3.19 -17.20
N LYS A 247 -8.57 2.37 -16.94
CA LYS A 247 -9.95 2.83 -16.67
C LYS A 247 -10.21 3.04 -15.19
N ASN A 248 -11.03 4.06 -14.86
CA ASN A 248 -11.53 4.33 -13.51
C ASN A 248 -10.39 4.44 -12.47
N VAL A 249 -9.39 5.27 -12.74
CA VAL A 249 -8.18 5.35 -11.91
C VAL A 249 -8.35 6.17 -10.63
N SER A 250 -9.52 6.80 -10.45
CA SER A 250 -9.75 7.80 -9.39
C SER A 250 -8.69 8.91 -9.44
N TYR A 251 -8.61 9.60 -10.57
CA TYR A 251 -7.52 10.52 -10.93
C TYR A 251 -7.15 11.50 -9.82
N ASP A 252 -8.15 12.07 -9.14
CA ASP A 252 -7.92 13.08 -8.10
C ASP A 252 -7.20 12.51 -6.86
N ASN A 253 -7.14 11.18 -6.73
CA ASN A 253 -6.40 10.45 -5.70
C ASN A 253 -5.00 9.97 -6.14
N LEU A 254 -4.56 10.27 -7.37
CA LEU A 254 -3.22 9.89 -7.85
C LEU A 254 -2.12 10.85 -7.40
N GLY A 255 -2.49 12.07 -6.96
CA GLY A 255 -1.53 13.08 -6.51
C GLY A 255 -0.44 13.37 -7.53
N ILE A 256 0.81 13.31 -7.10
CA ILE A 256 1.98 13.64 -7.92
C ILE A 256 2.37 12.53 -8.94
N ILE A 257 1.74 11.35 -8.89
CA ILE A 257 2.17 10.18 -9.69
C ILE A 257 2.19 10.47 -11.19
N PRO A 258 1.12 10.97 -11.85
CA PRO A 258 1.16 11.26 -13.29
C PRO A 258 2.24 12.29 -13.66
N TYR A 259 2.40 13.33 -12.84
CA TYR A 259 3.42 14.34 -13.04
C TYR A 259 4.84 13.77 -12.91
N THR A 260 5.08 12.85 -11.98
CA THR A 260 6.39 12.22 -11.83
C THR A 260 6.77 11.39 -13.05
N PHE A 261 5.82 10.66 -13.64
CA PHE A 261 6.07 9.96 -14.91
C PHE A 261 6.30 10.93 -16.07
N SER A 262 5.58 12.06 -16.13
CA SER A 262 5.81 13.06 -17.18
C SER A 262 7.21 13.67 -17.09
N ARG A 263 7.79 13.78 -15.91
CA ARG A 263 9.17 14.22 -15.71
C ARG A 263 10.22 13.21 -16.20
N LEU A 264 9.87 11.95 -16.34
CA LEU A 264 10.67 10.96 -17.07
C LEU A 264 10.45 11.01 -18.60
N GLY A 265 9.58 11.91 -19.08
CA GLY A 265 9.21 12.06 -20.48
C GLY A 265 8.02 11.19 -20.91
N VAL A 266 7.42 10.44 -20.00
CA VAL A 266 6.26 9.58 -20.29
C VAL A 266 5.00 10.44 -20.43
N GLN A 267 4.32 10.37 -21.57
CA GLN A 267 3.04 11.05 -21.76
C GLN A 267 1.93 10.31 -21.03
N VAL A 268 1.28 10.98 -20.10
CA VAL A 268 0.12 10.47 -19.36
C VAL A 268 -1.06 11.39 -19.63
N LEU A 269 -2.00 10.93 -20.45
CA LEU A 269 -3.13 11.74 -20.92
C LEU A 269 -4.38 11.41 -20.11
N ARG A 270 -5.00 12.43 -19.50
CA ARG A 270 -6.25 12.28 -18.73
C ARG A 270 -7.47 12.34 -19.65
N HIS A 271 -8.36 11.36 -19.55
CA HIS A 271 -9.64 11.28 -20.24
C HIS A 271 -10.77 11.07 -19.22
N GLY A 272 -11.22 12.13 -18.56
CA GLY A 272 -12.16 12.04 -17.45
C GLY A 272 -11.50 11.40 -16.22
N ASP A 273 -12.01 10.22 -15.80
CA ASP A 273 -11.40 9.41 -14.72
C ASP A 273 -10.49 8.27 -15.26
N ASP A 274 -10.22 8.27 -16.56
CA ASP A 274 -9.33 7.31 -17.21
C ASP A 274 -7.98 7.96 -17.53
N LEU A 275 -6.93 7.14 -17.66
CA LEU A 275 -5.64 7.53 -18.20
C LEU A 275 -5.40 6.82 -19.53
N PHE A 276 -4.79 7.53 -20.47
CA PHE A 276 -4.27 6.95 -21.70
C PHE A 276 -2.77 7.19 -21.77
N ILE A 277 -2.01 6.12 -21.92
CA ILE A 277 -0.56 6.14 -22.11
C ILE A 277 -0.30 5.71 -23.56
N PRO A 278 0.11 6.64 -24.45
CA PRO A 278 0.41 6.31 -25.84
C PRO A 278 1.66 5.44 -25.94
N ARG A 279 1.89 4.87 -27.11
CA ARG A 279 3.16 4.20 -27.40
C ARG A 279 4.32 5.19 -27.31
N HIS A 280 5.40 4.76 -26.69
CA HIS A 280 6.63 5.52 -26.58
C HIS A 280 7.78 4.77 -27.26
N ASP A 281 8.23 5.29 -28.40
CA ASP A 281 9.47 4.84 -29.04
C ASP A 281 10.68 5.66 -28.54
N HIS A 282 10.41 6.78 -27.87
CA HIS A 282 11.37 7.69 -27.27
C HIS A 282 10.71 8.49 -26.14
N TYR A 283 11.38 8.66 -25.03
CA TYR A 283 11.02 9.63 -23.98
C TYR A 283 12.29 10.12 -23.25
N GLU A 284 12.32 11.40 -22.89
CA GLU A 284 13.51 12.09 -22.40
C GLU A 284 13.27 12.63 -20.97
N ILE A 285 14.22 12.36 -20.09
CA ILE A 285 14.18 12.80 -18.69
C ILE A 285 14.38 14.32 -18.63
N ASP A 286 13.50 15.03 -17.92
CA ASP A 286 13.64 16.46 -17.65
C ASP A 286 14.93 16.76 -16.90
N SER A 287 15.43 17.98 -17.08
CA SER A 287 16.45 18.59 -16.21
C SER A 287 15.82 19.57 -15.22
N PHE A 288 16.54 19.92 -14.17
CA PHE A 288 16.18 21.07 -13.36
C PHE A 288 16.36 22.38 -14.17
N LEU A 289 15.78 23.47 -13.70
CA LEU A 289 15.82 24.77 -14.41
C LEU A 289 17.22 25.32 -14.65
N ASP A 290 18.18 24.90 -13.84
CA ASP A 290 19.60 25.23 -13.98
C ASP A 290 20.39 24.27 -14.89
N GLY A 291 19.68 23.30 -15.51
CA GLY A 291 20.28 22.26 -16.36
C GLY A 291 20.93 21.10 -15.61
N SER A 292 20.85 21.07 -14.28
CA SER A 292 21.36 19.94 -13.49
C SER A 292 20.49 18.68 -13.64
N PHE A 293 21.11 17.52 -13.36
CA PHE A 293 20.42 16.23 -13.46
C PHE A 293 19.27 16.11 -12.46
N MET A 294 18.15 15.57 -12.95
CA MET A 294 16.99 15.35 -12.13
C MET A 294 17.24 14.36 -11.00
N THR A 295 16.64 14.64 -9.84
CA THR A 295 16.54 13.72 -8.73
C THR A 295 15.08 13.37 -8.47
N LEU A 296 14.75 12.08 -8.46
CA LEU A 296 13.47 11.56 -7.99
C LEU A 296 13.66 11.00 -6.58
N SER A 297 12.92 11.53 -5.63
CA SER A 297 12.95 11.06 -4.25
C SER A 297 11.57 10.86 -3.69
N ASP A 298 11.43 9.83 -2.84
CA ASP A 298 10.22 9.60 -2.08
C ASP A 298 10.06 10.61 -0.93
N ALA A 299 8.82 10.84 -0.55
CA ALA A 299 8.45 11.66 0.59
C ALA A 299 7.05 11.26 1.08
N PRO A 300 6.69 11.59 2.35
CA PRO A 300 5.32 11.48 2.82
C PRO A 300 4.34 12.21 1.88
N TRP A 301 3.13 11.67 1.78
CA TRP A 301 2.08 12.28 0.95
C TRP A 301 1.83 13.75 1.34
N PRO A 302 1.63 14.67 0.37
CA PRO A 302 1.40 14.43 -1.07
C PRO A 302 2.67 14.31 -1.92
N GLY A 303 3.82 14.05 -1.31
CA GLY A 303 5.04 13.72 -2.04
C GLY A 303 4.95 12.35 -2.72
N LEU A 304 6.03 11.98 -3.42
CA LEU A 304 6.10 10.71 -4.16
C LEU A 304 6.15 9.54 -3.20
N THR A 305 5.22 8.61 -3.37
CA THR A 305 5.19 7.38 -2.57
C THR A 305 6.46 6.52 -2.80
N PRO A 306 7.07 5.97 -1.75
CA PRO A 306 8.24 5.09 -1.86
C PRO A 306 7.95 3.81 -2.66
N ASP A 307 6.68 3.41 -2.77
CA ASP A 307 6.26 2.16 -3.39
C ASP A 307 6.37 2.19 -4.93
N LEU A 308 6.46 3.36 -5.55
CA LEU A 308 6.63 3.51 -6.99
C LEU A 308 8.07 3.80 -7.44
N LEU A 309 8.99 4.06 -6.52
CA LEU A 309 10.38 4.34 -6.90
C LEU A 309 11.03 3.21 -7.70
N SER A 310 10.74 1.96 -7.38
CA SER A 310 11.24 0.80 -8.13
C SER A 310 10.73 0.76 -9.56
N VAL A 311 9.46 1.10 -9.79
CA VAL A 311 8.86 1.18 -11.12
C VAL A 311 9.46 2.34 -11.92
N LEU A 312 9.56 3.53 -11.30
CA LEU A 312 10.18 4.72 -11.92
C LEU A 312 11.64 4.48 -12.30
N LEU A 313 12.38 3.75 -11.44
CA LEU A 313 13.76 3.36 -11.72
C LEU A 313 13.84 2.47 -12.98
N VAL A 314 12.96 1.47 -13.10
CA VAL A 314 12.90 0.61 -14.29
C VAL A 314 12.55 1.43 -15.53
N VAL A 315 11.54 2.29 -15.46
CA VAL A 315 11.15 3.17 -16.59
C VAL A 315 12.33 4.05 -17.02
N ALA A 316 13.07 4.60 -16.07
CA ALA A 316 14.25 5.43 -16.35
C ALA A 316 15.36 4.68 -17.10
N THR A 317 15.44 3.34 -17.01
CA THR A 317 16.46 2.57 -17.75
C THR A 317 16.33 2.67 -19.27
N GLN A 318 15.13 2.98 -19.78
CA GLN A 318 14.85 3.10 -21.21
C GLN A 318 14.60 4.56 -21.66
N ALA A 319 14.59 5.52 -20.73
CA ALA A 319 14.53 6.93 -21.05
C ALA A 319 15.84 7.43 -21.68
N LYS A 320 15.82 8.56 -22.37
CA LYS A 320 17.03 9.30 -22.72
C LYS A 320 17.41 10.21 -21.54
N GLY A 321 18.65 10.14 -21.08
CA GLY A 321 19.18 11.00 -20.01
C GLY A 321 19.59 10.26 -18.76
N THR A 322 19.79 11.03 -17.69
CA THR A 322 20.31 10.53 -16.41
C THR A 322 19.44 11.03 -15.27
N VAL A 323 19.14 10.17 -14.32
CA VAL A 323 18.39 10.54 -13.11
C VAL A 323 19.00 9.89 -11.86
N LEU A 324 19.01 10.65 -10.77
CA LEU A 324 19.31 10.13 -9.44
C LEU A 324 18.00 9.67 -8.78
N ILE A 325 17.90 8.39 -8.46
CA ILE A 325 16.84 7.84 -7.62
C ILE A 325 17.32 7.88 -6.17
N HIS A 326 16.54 8.53 -5.30
CA HIS A 326 16.89 8.67 -3.88
C HIS A 326 15.77 8.19 -2.99
N GLN A 327 15.94 6.99 -2.44
CA GLN A 327 15.04 6.34 -1.49
C GLN A 327 15.33 6.87 -0.08
N LYS A 328 14.45 7.71 0.47
CA LYS A 328 14.64 8.34 1.79
C LYS A 328 13.96 7.58 2.93
N MET A 329 12.82 6.95 2.64
CA MET A 329 11.92 6.43 3.67
C MET A 329 12.23 4.99 4.11
N PHE A 330 12.97 4.20 3.30
CA PHE A 330 13.29 2.80 3.60
C PHE A 330 14.75 2.47 3.29
N GLU A 331 15.33 1.52 4.06
CA GLU A 331 16.76 1.25 4.04
C GLU A 331 17.20 0.23 2.97
N SER A 332 16.27 -0.58 2.44
CA SER A 332 16.66 -1.78 1.66
C SER A 332 15.88 -1.99 0.36
N ARG A 333 15.24 -0.95 -0.17
CA ARG A 333 14.39 -1.10 -1.36
C ARG A 333 15.15 -1.10 -2.69
N LEU A 334 16.41 -0.69 -2.74
CA LEU A 334 17.21 -0.62 -3.97
C LEU A 334 18.05 -1.87 -4.25
N PHE A 335 18.04 -2.88 -3.39
CA PHE A 335 18.88 -4.08 -3.60
C PHE A 335 18.49 -4.93 -4.82
N PHE A 336 17.27 -4.77 -5.35
CA PHE A 336 16.86 -5.46 -6.58
C PHE A 336 17.58 -4.93 -7.85
N VAL A 337 18.23 -3.78 -7.76
CA VAL A 337 18.95 -3.10 -8.85
C VAL A 337 20.02 -3.99 -9.47
N ASP A 338 20.65 -4.87 -8.68
CA ASP A 338 21.64 -5.84 -9.19
C ASP A 338 21.06 -6.71 -10.32
N LYS A 339 19.77 -7.06 -10.22
CA LYS A 339 19.09 -7.84 -11.28
C LYS A 339 18.91 -7.04 -12.56
N LEU A 340 18.64 -5.75 -12.46
CA LEU A 340 18.57 -4.86 -13.63
C LEU A 340 19.93 -4.67 -14.29
N ILE A 341 21.01 -4.57 -13.50
CA ILE A 341 22.39 -4.50 -14.01
C ILE A 341 22.73 -5.82 -14.73
N ASP A 342 22.37 -6.97 -14.19
CA ASP A 342 22.52 -8.28 -14.85
C ASP A 342 21.77 -8.33 -16.20
N MET A 343 20.61 -7.65 -16.29
CA MET A 343 19.83 -7.51 -17.53
C MET A 343 20.44 -6.49 -18.51
N GLY A 344 21.48 -5.77 -18.12
CA GLY A 344 22.20 -4.80 -18.95
C GLY A 344 21.83 -3.34 -18.72
N ALA A 345 21.05 -3.01 -17.69
CA ALA A 345 20.77 -1.63 -17.34
C ALA A 345 22.05 -0.90 -16.87
N GLN A 346 22.20 0.35 -17.24
CA GLN A 346 23.30 1.20 -16.78
C GLN A 346 22.92 1.91 -15.50
N ILE A 347 23.25 1.30 -14.38
CA ILE A 347 22.90 1.80 -13.04
C ILE A 347 24.17 1.79 -12.17
N ILE A 348 24.39 2.87 -11.44
CA ILE A 348 25.40 2.96 -10.38
C ILE A 348 24.66 3.00 -9.05
N LEU A 349 24.75 1.93 -8.27
CA LEU A 349 24.26 1.90 -6.90
C LEU A 349 25.27 2.60 -6.01
N CYS A 350 24.98 3.85 -5.63
CA CYS A 350 25.90 4.68 -4.83
C CYS A 350 25.95 4.21 -3.37
N ASP A 351 24.80 3.86 -2.81
CA ASP A 351 24.61 3.34 -1.46
C ASP A 351 23.21 2.69 -1.35
N PRO A 352 22.79 2.17 -0.18
CA PRO A 352 21.46 1.54 -0.02
C PRO A 352 20.28 2.45 -0.36
N HIS A 353 20.49 3.78 -0.42
CA HIS A 353 19.45 4.77 -0.60
C HIS A 353 19.49 5.48 -1.96
N ARG A 354 20.59 5.40 -2.70
CA ARG A 354 20.80 6.18 -3.92
C ARG A 354 21.32 5.34 -5.06
N ALA A 355 20.67 5.49 -6.22
CA ALA A 355 21.10 4.89 -7.47
C ALA A 355 21.04 5.93 -8.61
N VAL A 356 22.12 6.03 -9.39
CA VAL A 356 22.14 6.80 -10.62
C VAL A 356 21.78 5.88 -11.77
N VAL A 357 20.76 6.25 -12.54
CA VAL A 357 20.31 5.52 -13.73
C VAL A 357 20.68 6.34 -14.97
N VAL A 358 21.39 5.70 -15.89
CA VAL A 358 21.66 6.25 -17.23
C VAL A 358 20.79 5.46 -18.21
N GLY A 359 19.79 6.12 -18.78
CA GLY A 359 18.83 5.46 -19.65
C GLY A 359 19.38 5.20 -21.05
N HIS A 360 18.83 4.18 -21.69
CA HIS A 360 19.29 3.67 -23.00
C HIS A 360 18.57 4.30 -24.20
N ASP A 361 17.60 5.20 -23.99
CA ASP A 361 16.82 5.84 -25.05
C ASP A 361 16.20 4.81 -26.04
N HIS A 362 15.73 3.67 -25.51
CA HIS A 362 15.26 2.52 -26.28
C HIS A 362 16.27 1.97 -27.33
N GLN A 363 17.53 2.46 -27.35
CA GLN A 363 18.57 2.01 -28.28
C GLN A 363 19.10 0.62 -27.94
N ILE A 364 19.16 0.31 -26.64
CA ILE A 364 19.62 -0.97 -26.11
C ILE A 364 18.53 -1.53 -25.22
N ARG A 365 17.97 -2.67 -25.60
CA ARG A 365 16.99 -3.36 -24.79
C ARG A 365 17.64 -4.13 -23.63
N LEU A 366 16.90 -4.27 -22.55
CA LEU A 366 17.27 -5.18 -21.49
C LEU A 366 17.30 -6.62 -22.00
N ARG A 367 18.08 -7.48 -21.37
CA ARG A 367 18.20 -8.90 -21.73
C ARG A 367 17.42 -9.76 -20.77
N GLY A 368 16.72 -10.74 -21.28
CA GLY A 368 16.01 -11.74 -20.48
C GLY A 368 16.97 -12.52 -19.56
N GLY A 369 16.48 -12.92 -18.39
CA GLY A 369 17.29 -13.59 -17.39
C GLY A 369 16.46 -14.28 -16.31
N ARG A 370 17.17 -14.90 -15.36
CA ARG A 370 16.56 -15.49 -14.16
C ARG A 370 16.62 -14.51 -13.01
N MET A 371 15.48 -14.29 -12.37
CA MET A 371 15.32 -13.34 -11.27
C MET A 371 14.50 -13.98 -10.15
N THR A 372 14.61 -13.41 -8.96
CA THR A 372 13.77 -13.78 -7.81
C THR A 372 13.12 -12.52 -7.28
N SER A 373 11.81 -12.53 -7.10
CA SER A 373 11.08 -11.42 -6.49
C SER A 373 11.41 -11.32 -5.00
N PRO A 374 12.05 -10.24 -4.53
CA PRO A 374 12.38 -10.09 -3.11
C PRO A 374 11.19 -9.63 -2.26
N ASP A 375 10.31 -8.84 -2.85
CA ASP A 375 9.11 -8.27 -2.25
C ASP A 375 8.09 -7.87 -3.33
N ILE A 376 6.92 -7.35 -2.93
CA ILE A 376 5.83 -6.96 -3.83
C ILE A 376 6.29 -5.91 -4.86
N ARG A 377 6.98 -4.87 -4.41
CA ARG A 377 7.27 -3.66 -5.22
C ARG A 377 8.46 -3.85 -6.15
N ALA A 378 9.50 -4.49 -5.68
CA ALA A 378 10.61 -4.91 -6.53
C ALA A 378 10.15 -6.00 -7.51
N GLY A 379 9.27 -6.90 -7.09
CA GLY A 379 8.71 -7.95 -7.92
C GLY A 379 7.99 -7.42 -9.15
N ILE A 380 7.07 -6.45 -8.99
CA ILE A 380 6.37 -5.84 -10.13
C ILE A 380 7.34 -5.04 -11.02
N ALA A 381 8.33 -4.35 -10.44
CA ALA A 381 9.35 -3.63 -11.20
C ALA A 381 10.19 -4.59 -12.06
N LEU A 382 10.60 -5.73 -11.51
CA LEU A 382 11.30 -6.78 -12.25
C LEU A 382 10.42 -7.41 -13.34
N LEU A 383 9.11 -7.54 -13.11
CA LEU A 383 8.17 -8.02 -14.12
C LEU A 383 8.07 -7.03 -15.29
N ILE A 384 7.98 -5.73 -15.03
CA ILE A 384 7.98 -4.68 -16.06
C ILE A 384 9.29 -4.74 -16.86
N ALA A 385 10.44 -4.83 -16.20
CA ALA A 385 11.74 -4.97 -16.85
C ALA A 385 11.80 -6.24 -17.71
N ALA A 386 11.33 -7.37 -17.21
CA ALA A 386 11.31 -8.65 -17.91
C ALA A 386 10.45 -8.61 -19.17
N MET A 387 9.30 -7.93 -19.14
CA MET A 387 8.41 -7.77 -20.30
C MET A 387 9.01 -6.88 -21.37
N SER A 388 9.87 -5.92 -21.01
CA SER A 388 10.57 -5.06 -21.97
C SER A 388 11.87 -5.65 -22.53
N ALA A 389 12.31 -6.79 -21.99
CA ALA A 389 13.59 -7.40 -22.32
C ALA A 389 13.52 -8.29 -23.56
N ASP A 390 14.62 -8.36 -24.31
CA ASP A 390 14.79 -9.32 -25.37
C ASP A 390 15.06 -10.73 -24.81
N GLY A 391 14.42 -11.74 -25.35
CA GLY A 391 14.56 -13.14 -24.93
C GLY A 391 13.54 -13.55 -23.86
N THR A 392 13.87 -14.58 -23.10
CA THR A 392 12.96 -15.14 -22.09
C THR A 392 13.46 -14.82 -20.69
N SER A 393 12.59 -14.29 -19.85
CA SER A 393 12.83 -14.10 -18.43
C SER A 393 12.08 -15.12 -17.59
N ARG A 394 12.68 -15.53 -16.47
CA ARG A 394 12.02 -16.35 -15.45
C ARG A 394 12.12 -15.66 -14.09
N ILE A 395 10.97 -15.45 -13.46
CA ILE A 395 10.87 -14.85 -12.14
C ILE A 395 10.35 -15.91 -11.17
N SER A 396 11.13 -16.23 -10.13
CA SER A 396 10.72 -17.09 -9.03
C SER A 396 10.26 -16.28 -7.82
N ASN A 397 9.68 -16.94 -6.80
CA ASN A 397 9.09 -16.32 -5.61
C ASN A 397 7.96 -15.32 -5.98
N ILE A 398 7.15 -15.68 -6.97
CA ILE A 398 6.10 -14.82 -7.53
C ILE A 398 4.93 -14.62 -6.57
N GLU A 399 4.79 -15.46 -5.56
CA GLU A 399 3.83 -15.30 -4.46
C GLU A 399 4.01 -13.95 -3.74
N GLN A 400 5.19 -13.32 -3.83
CA GLN A 400 5.36 -11.94 -3.35
C GLN A 400 4.57 -10.94 -4.20
N ILE A 401 4.47 -11.16 -5.52
CA ILE A 401 3.67 -10.31 -6.42
C ILE A 401 2.18 -10.53 -6.15
N ASP A 402 1.76 -11.79 -5.95
CA ASP A 402 0.36 -12.18 -5.68
C ASP A 402 -0.21 -11.58 -4.38
N ARG A 403 0.64 -11.10 -3.49
CA ARG A 403 0.23 -10.40 -2.27
C ARG A 403 -0.42 -9.05 -2.56
N GLY A 404 -0.08 -8.43 -3.68
CA GLY A 404 -0.51 -7.08 -4.00
C GLY A 404 -1.12 -6.90 -5.40
N TYR A 405 -1.03 -7.89 -6.29
CA TYR A 405 -1.52 -7.81 -7.67
C TYR A 405 -2.39 -9.02 -8.00
N GLU A 406 -3.68 -8.77 -8.20
CA GLU A 406 -4.65 -9.82 -8.50
C GLU A 406 -4.47 -10.36 -9.92
N ASN A 407 -4.28 -11.68 -10.06
CA ASN A 407 -4.22 -12.41 -11.34
C ASN A 407 -3.40 -11.69 -12.41
N ILE A 408 -2.21 -11.18 -12.03
CA ILE A 408 -1.42 -10.28 -12.88
C ILE A 408 -1.08 -10.91 -14.24
N GLU A 409 -0.74 -12.20 -14.29
CA GLU A 409 -0.42 -12.90 -15.53
C GLU A 409 -1.63 -13.00 -16.49
N SER A 410 -2.82 -13.27 -15.96
CA SER A 410 -4.04 -13.36 -16.76
C SER A 410 -4.42 -12.00 -17.35
N ARG A 411 -4.30 -10.95 -16.55
CA ARG A 411 -4.57 -9.56 -16.96
C ARG A 411 -3.58 -9.08 -18.01
N LEU A 412 -2.29 -9.40 -17.84
CA LEU A 412 -1.26 -9.06 -18.84
C LEU A 412 -1.42 -9.87 -20.13
N THR A 413 -1.79 -11.14 -20.02
CA THR A 413 -2.11 -11.96 -21.20
C THR A 413 -3.28 -11.38 -21.99
N ALA A 414 -4.31 -10.88 -21.31
CA ALA A 414 -5.44 -10.20 -21.96
C ALA A 414 -5.02 -8.90 -22.68
N LEU A 415 -3.94 -8.24 -22.25
CA LEU A 415 -3.32 -7.11 -22.95
C LEU A 415 -2.34 -7.52 -24.07
N GLY A 416 -2.19 -8.82 -24.34
CA GLY A 416 -1.31 -9.32 -25.41
C GLY A 416 0.09 -9.73 -24.94
N ALA A 417 0.38 -9.74 -23.65
CA ALA A 417 1.68 -10.19 -23.14
C ALA A 417 1.86 -11.70 -23.28
N CYS A 418 3.08 -12.13 -23.65
CA CYS A 418 3.47 -13.53 -23.69
C CYS A 418 4.03 -13.95 -22.32
N ILE A 419 3.14 -14.20 -21.37
CA ILE A 419 3.47 -14.55 -19.98
C ILE A 419 2.71 -15.82 -19.56
N LYS A 420 3.34 -16.66 -18.77
CA LYS A 420 2.69 -17.83 -18.18
C LYS A 420 3.24 -18.15 -16.81
N ARG A 421 2.39 -18.65 -15.94
CA ARG A 421 2.79 -19.24 -14.65
C ARG A 421 3.26 -20.68 -14.91
N VAL A 422 4.37 -21.08 -14.29
CA VAL A 422 4.89 -22.44 -14.33
C VAL A 422 5.10 -22.92 -12.90
N GLU A 423 4.69 -24.16 -12.61
CA GLU A 423 5.01 -24.84 -11.37
C GLU A 423 6.47 -25.29 -11.41
N GLU A 424 7.17 -25.21 -10.27
CA GLU A 424 8.56 -25.69 -10.13
C GLU A 424 8.60 -27.17 -9.78
#